data_e2cec46b1aad63c7908782ccae5c3a03
#
_entry.id   e2cec46b1aad63c7908782ccae5c3a03
#
_cell.length_a   1.000
_cell.length_b   1.000
_cell.length_c   1.000
_cell.angle_alpha   90.00
_cell.angle_beta   90.00
_cell.angle_gamma   90.00
#
_symmetry.space_group_name_H-M   'P 1'
#
loop_
_entity.id
_entity.type
_entity.pdbx_description
1 polymer ?
#
loop_
_entity_poly.entity_id
_entity_poly.type
_entity_poly.pdbx_seq_one_letter_code
_entity_poly.pdbx_strand_id
1 'polypeptide(L)'
;MKIVSAKFWSEDLELTRPYSIAYETIEAVENIFVYLVLENGTWGIGSGSPAEFITGENIAMSRGVLQNHLETLVINKDIASYEDICQSMSRTLKSAPAARAAIDIALHDAWSRFNQKPLVEILGRSHQSFLTSITIGIKSIQETLSEAIEYVDRGFRILKVKTGASVTEDIELIRKLREAVGDNILIRVDANQGYTSENLVQFSKGTATENVEFIEQPLPNDKDSDMMQVSEEIRIQSAADESLHHPDDAENLAAEPHLFGIYNIKLMKSGGIYPALEIANTAHRSGINLMWGCMDESRISISAALHAALACPATTYLDLDGSLDLARDLVTGGFVLADGYLSVSDAHGLGVKLIEKVTV
;
A
#
# COMPACT_ATOMS: atom_id res chain seq x y z
N MET A 1 -14.13 25.74 8.90
CA MET A 1 -15.17 25.22 7.97
C MET A 1 -15.61 23.86 8.47
N LYS A 2 -16.91 23.69 8.77
CA LYS A 2 -17.42 22.47 9.40
C LYS A 2 -17.78 21.41 8.37
N ILE A 3 -17.64 20.14 8.77
CA ILE A 3 -18.17 18.98 8.07
C ILE A 3 -19.67 18.86 8.42
N VAL A 4 -20.53 18.90 7.41
CA VAL A 4 -22.00 18.91 7.58
C VAL A 4 -22.68 17.63 7.15
N SER A 5 -22.01 16.80 6.36
CA SER A 5 -22.51 15.48 5.94
C SER A 5 -21.37 14.48 5.84
N ALA A 6 -21.67 13.24 6.23
CA ALA A 6 -20.78 12.10 6.09
C ALA A 6 -21.59 10.87 5.69
N LYS A 7 -21.16 10.17 4.66
CA LYS A 7 -21.76 8.92 4.17
C LYS A 7 -20.72 7.86 3.99
N PHE A 8 -21.13 6.61 4.09
CA PHE A 8 -20.30 5.46 3.73
C PHE A 8 -21.13 4.40 3.01
N TRP A 9 -20.49 3.62 2.18
CA TRP A 9 -21.05 2.44 1.51
C TRP A 9 -19.91 1.51 1.13
N SER A 10 -20.20 0.31 0.65
CA SER A 10 -19.22 -0.58 0.07
C SER A 10 -19.62 -0.98 -1.35
N GLU A 11 -18.60 -1.26 -2.16
CA GLU A 11 -18.72 -1.71 -3.54
C GLU A 11 -17.75 -2.86 -3.79
N ASP A 12 -18.21 -3.79 -4.59
CA ASP A 12 -17.40 -4.83 -5.16
C ASP A 12 -16.76 -4.33 -6.46
N LEU A 13 -15.43 -4.29 -6.51
CA LEU A 13 -14.67 -3.67 -7.60
C LEU A 13 -14.13 -4.70 -8.58
N GLU A 14 -14.80 -5.79 -8.85
CA GLU A 14 -14.41 -6.82 -9.82
C GLU A 14 -12.96 -6.76 -10.33
N LEU A 15 -12.28 -7.89 -10.47
CA LEU A 15 -10.93 -7.97 -11.03
C LEU A 15 -10.97 -8.30 -12.52
N THR A 16 -10.11 -7.67 -13.31
CA THR A 16 -9.92 -8.02 -14.72
C THR A 16 -9.24 -9.37 -14.89
N ARG A 17 -8.44 -9.76 -13.90
CA ARG A 17 -7.73 -11.03 -13.84
C ARG A 17 -7.88 -11.63 -12.43
N PRO A 18 -8.84 -12.54 -12.22
CA PRO A 18 -8.90 -13.29 -10.99
C PRO A 18 -7.57 -14.00 -10.70
N TYR A 19 -7.17 -14.05 -9.45
CA TYR A 19 -5.96 -14.75 -9.04
C TYR A 19 -6.22 -15.65 -7.84
N SER A 20 -5.43 -16.71 -7.70
CA SER A 20 -5.52 -17.62 -6.57
C SER A 20 -4.38 -17.35 -5.58
N ILE A 21 -4.76 -17.33 -4.32
CA ILE A 21 -3.85 -17.45 -3.18
C ILE A 21 -3.94 -18.89 -2.66
N ALA A 22 -3.16 -19.26 -1.66
CA ALA A 22 -3.07 -20.63 -1.17
C ALA A 22 -4.42 -21.25 -0.76
N TYR A 23 -5.46 -20.45 -0.49
CA TYR A 23 -6.72 -20.87 0.12
C TYR A 23 -7.98 -20.51 -0.69
N GLU A 24 -7.90 -19.57 -1.63
CA GLU A 24 -9.08 -19.01 -2.29
C GLU A 24 -8.73 -18.43 -3.67
N THR A 25 -9.73 -18.39 -4.57
CA THR A 25 -9.66 -17.60 -5.81
C THR A 25 -10.38 -16.29 -5.59
N ILE A 26 -9.67 -15.21 -5.77
CA ILE A 26 -10.17 -13.84 -5.61
C ILE A 26 -10.61 -13.34 -6.99
N GLU A 27 -11.90 -13.11 -7.14
CA GLU A 27 -12.52 -12.62 -8.39
C GLU A 27 -12.86 -11.13 -8.29
N ALA A 28 -13.00 -10.64 -7.06
CA ALA A 28 -13.38 -9.27 -6.78
C ALA A 28 -12.90 -8.86 -5.39
N VAL A 29 -12.78 -7.56 -5.14
CA VAL A 29 -12.38 -6.98 -3.86
C VAL A 29 -13.42 -5.96 -3.40
N GLU A 30 -14.07 -6.26 -2.27
CA GLU A 30 -15.05 -5.34 -1.69
C GLU A 30 -14.34 -4.22 -0.95
N ASN A 31 -14.46 -3.00 -1.47
CA ASN A 31 -13.92 -1.79 -0.86
C ASN A 31 -15.02 -1.02 -0.13
N ILE A 32 -14.66 -0.34 0.96
CA ILE A 32 -15.53 0.58 1.68
C ILE A 32 -15.15 2.03 1.35
N PHE A 33 -16.14 2.89 1.20
CA PHE A 33 -15.98 4.29 0.79
C PHE A 33 -16.57 5.20 1.84
N VAL A 34 -15.91 6.34 2.07
CA VAL A 34 -16.39 7.45 2.92
C VAL A 34 -16.41 8.71 2.09
N TYR A 35 -17.53 9.44 2.16
CA TYR A 35 -17.73 10.71 1.48
C TYR A 35 -18.15 11.78 2.49
N LEU A 36 -17.40 12.88 2.52
CA LEU A 36 -17.61 14.01 3.42
C LEU A 36 -17.99 15.26 2.64
N VAL A 37 -18.86 16.10 3.22
CA VAL A 37 -19.23 17.40 2.64
C VAL A 37 -19.07 18.50 3.68
N LEU A 38 -18.43 19.60 3.29
CA LEU A 38 -18.26 20.81 4.10
C LEU A 38 -19.40 21.82 3.86
N GLU A 39 -19.59 22.77 4.77
CA GLU A 39 -20.62 23.82 4.72
C GLU A 39 -20.66 24.60 3.40
N ASN A 40 -19.53 24.76 2.72
CA ASN A 40 -19.41 25.47 1.45
C ASN A 40 -19.61 24.57 0.21
N GLY A 41 -19.98 23.29 0.41
CA GLY A 41 -20.16 22.30 -0.64
C GLY A 41 -18.84 21.62 -1.11
N THR A 42 -17.67 21.96 -0.56
CA THR A 42 -16.45 21.20 -0.79
C THR A 42 -16.63 19.79 -0.24
N TRP A 43 -16.10 18.81 -0.93
CA TRP A 43 -16.23 17.41 -0.55
C TRP A 43 -14.85 16.72 -0.49
N GLY A 44 -14.80 15.58 0.18
CA GLY A 44 -13.67 14.66 0.16
C GLY A 44 -14.16 13.23 0.12
N ILE A 45 -13.34 12.37 -0.49
CA ILE A 45 -13.62 10.94 -0.60
C ILE A 45 -12.41 10.13 -0.16
N GLY A 46 -12.67 9.01 0.52
CA GLY A 46 -11.68 8.03 0.88
C GLY A 46 -12.18 6.62 0.65
N SER A 47 -11.27 5.69 0.52
CA SER A 47 -11.58 4.26 0.42
C SER A 47 -10.73 3.43 1.37
N GLY A 48 -11.26 2.27 1.76
CA GLY A 48 -10.57 1.25 2.53
C GLY A 48 -10.82 -0.12 1.91
N SER A 49 -9.81 -0.97 1.90
CA SER A 49 -9.86 -2.36 1.44
C SER A 49 -9.54 -3.26 2.62
N PRO A 50 -10.56 -3.75 3.37
CA PRO A 50 -10.33 -4.64 4.49
C PRO A 50 -9.86 -6.01 3.99
N ALA A 51 -8.84 -6.58 4.67
CA ALA A 51 -8.27 -7.88 4.34
C ALA A 51 -8.09 -8.69 5.63
N GLU A 52 -9.00 -9.61 5.90
CA GLU A 52 -9.08 -10.33 7.18
C GLU A 52 -7.81 -11.11 7.51
N PHE A 53 -7.18 -11.71 6.52
CA PHE A 53 -5.94 -12.49 6.68
C PHE A 53 -4.69 -11.63 6.88
N ILE A 54 -4.75 -10.30 6.62
CA ILE A 54 -3.64 -9.37 6.84
C ILE A 54 -3.84 -8.57 8.12
N THR A 55 -5.02 -7.96 8.29
CA THR A 55 -5.29 -7.02 9.39
C THR A 55 -6.29 -7.53 10.42
N GLY A 56 -6.91 -8.68 10.17
CA GLY A 56 -8.02 -9.18 10.98
C GLY A 56 -9.34 -8.43 10.77
N GLU A 57 -9.40 -7.47 9.85
CA GLU A 57 -10.60 -6.68 9.55
C GLU A 57 -11.27 -7.22 8.29
N ASN A 58 -12.59 -7.45 8.36
CA ASN A 58 -13.43 -7.76 7.21
C ASN A 58 -14.46 -6.65 6.96
N ILE A 59 -15.15 -6.71 5.81
CA ILE A 59 -16.08 -5.67 5.38
C ILE A 59 -17.25 -5.44 6.35
N ALA A 60 -17.74 -6.50 7.02
CA ALA A 60 -18.80 -6.38 8.01
C ALA A 60 -18.35 -5.60 9.25
N MET A 61 -17.11 -5.82 9.69
CA MET A 61 -16.49 -5.05 10.77
C MET A 61 -16.33 -3.59 10.38
N SER A 62 -15.80 -3.31 9.18
CA SER A 62 -15.65 -1.95 8.65
C SER A 62 -16.99 -1.21 8.62
N ARG A 63 -18.04 -1.84 8.07
CA ARG A 63 -19.39 -1.27 8.04
C ARG A 63 -19.92 -0.99 9.44
N GLY A 64 -19.77 -1.93 10.38
CA GLY A 64 -20.21 -1.76 11.77
C GLY A 64 -19.51 -0.60 12.47
N VAL A 65 -18.21 -0.45 12.26
CA VAL A 65 -17.42 0.65 12.80
C VAL A 65 -17.88 1.98 12.24
N LEU A 66 -18.03 2.11 10.92
CA LEU A 66 -18.46 3.36 10.29
C LEU A 66 -19.88 3.72 10.68
N GLN A 67 -20.81 2.76 10.75
CA GLN A 67 -22.19 3.01 11.17
C GLN A 67 -22.29 3.54 12.60
N ASN A 68 -21.45 3.06 13.50
CA ASN A 68 -21.51 3.44 14.92
C ASN A 68 -20.71 4.72 15.22
N HIS A 69 -19.69 5.07 14.44
CA HIS A 69 -18.72 6.08 14.84
C HIS A 69 -18.54 7.22 13.85
N LEU A 70 -18.77 7.04 12.54
CA LEU A 70 -18.44 8.02 11.51
C LEU A 70 -19.02 9.42 11.82
N GLU A 71 -20.31 9.52 12.04
CA GLU A 71 -20.97 10.83 12.30
C GLU A 71 -20.42 11.48 13.56
N THR A 72 -20.28 10.74 14.65
CA THR A 72 -19.75 11.24 15.94
C THR A 72 -18.32 11.76 15.79
N LEU A 73 -17.52 11.12 14.95
CA LEU A 73 -16.12 11.49 14.73
C LEU A 73 -15.98 12.77 13.91
N VAL A 74 -16.83 12.96 12.89
CA VAL A 74 -16.57 14.01 11.88
C VAL A 74 -17.62 15.11 11.82
N ILE A 75 -18.90 14.85 12.11
CA ILE A 75 -19.97 15.87 11.98
C ILE A 75 -19.78 17.02 12.95
N ASN A 76 -19.98 18.25 12.44
CA ASN A 76 -19.75 19.52 13.14
C ASN A 76 -18.29 19.80 13.56
N LYS A 77 -17.34 18.93 13.19
CA LYS A 77 -15.89 19.21 13.38
C LYS A 77 -15.40 20.19 12.34
N ASP A 78 -14.44 21.02 12.72
CA ASP A 78 -13.74 21.88 11.76
C ASP A 78 -12.75 21.04 10.94
N ILE A 79 -12.81 21.15 9.62
CA ILE A 79 -11.87 20.42 8.75
C ILE A 79 -10.41 20.81 8.98
N ALA A 80 -10.15 22.02 9.48
CA ALA A 80 -8.79 22.45 9.84
C ALA A 80 -8.18 21.63 10.99
N SER A 81 -9.01 20.92 11.78
CA SER A 81 -8.58 20.02 12.85
C SER A 81 -8.56 18.54 12.38
N TYR A 82 -8.39 18.27 11.09
CA TYR A 82 -8.43 16.91 10.55
C TYR A 82 -7.39 16.00 11.18
N GLU A 83 -6.19 16.49 11.52
CA GLU A 83 -5.14 15.73 12.19
C GLU A 83 -5.57 15.29 13.59
N ASP A 84 -6.23 16.15 14.37
CA ASP A 84 -6.76 15.80 15.68
C ASP A 84 -7.82 14.68 15.57
N ILE A 85 -8.64 14.73 14.49
CA ILE A 85 -9.63 13.67 14.22
C ILE A 85 -8.89 12.36 13.91
N CYS A 86 -7.88 12.37 13.04
CA CYS A 86 -7.09 11.20 12.68
C CYS A 86 -6.39 10.60 13.90
N GLN A 87 -5.78 11.42 14.77
CA GLN A 87 -5.17 10.98 16.00
C GLN A 87 -6.20 10.36 16.97
N SER A 88 -7.38 10.95 17.07
CA SER A 88 -8.47 10.42 17.90
C SER A 88 -8.92 9.02 17.42
N MET A 89 -9.04 8.83 16.10
CA MET A 89 -9.40 7.55 15.50
C MET A 89 -8.39 6.44 15.78
N SER A 90 -7.10 6.75 15.83
CA SER A 90 -6.05 5.77 16.14
C SER A 90 -6.25 5.11 17.52
N ARG A 91 -6.93 5.80 18.43
CA ARG A 91 -7.24 5.28 19.77
C ARG A 91 -8.57 4.53 19.82
N THR A 92 -9.57 4.99 19.08
CA THR A 92 -10.96 4.50 19.20
C THR A 92 -11.29 3.38 18.21
N LEU A 93 -10.60 3.30 17.08
CA LEU A 93 -10.86 2.37 15.99
C LEU A 93 -9.65 1.46 15.70
N LYS A 94 -8.96 0.96 16.74
CA LYS A 94 -7.73 0.18 16.59
C LYS A 94 -7.89 -1.10 15.75
N SER A 95 -9.03 -1.77 15.86
CA SER A 95 -9.30 -3.06 15.18
C SER A 95 -9.87 -2.92 13.77
N ALA A 96 -9.95 -1.69 13.24
CA ALA A 96 -10.55 -1.43 11.93
C ALA A 96 -9.68 -0.46 11.10
N PRO A 97 -8.45 -0.87 10.74
CA PRO A 97 -7.52 0.02 10.06
C PRO A 97 -8.02 0.43 8.66
N ALA A 98 -8.69 -0.44 7.89
CA ALA A 98 -9.22 -0.07 6.58
C ALA A 98 -10.39 0.93 6.68
N ALA A 99 -11.32 0.75 7.64
CA ALA A 99 -12.36 1.73 7.90
C ALA A 99 -11.77 3.08 8.34
N ARG A 100 -10.73 3.05 9.15
CA ARG A 100 -9.97 4.23 9.58
C ARG A 100 -9.32 4.93 8.41
N ALA A 101 -8.66 4.17 7.50
CA ALA A 101 -8.04 4.69 6.30
C ALA A 101 -9.05 5.40 5.40
N ALA A 102 -10.26 4.83 5.24
CA ALA A 102 -11.32 5.49 4.46
C ALA A 102 -11.72 6.86 5.02
N ILE A 103 -11.82 7.01 6.35
CA ILE A 103 -12.12 8.32 6.98
C ILE A 103 -10.92 9.26 6.85
N ASP A 104 -9.72 8.81 7.17
CA ASP A 104 -8.49 9.58 7.13
C ASP A 104 -8.23 10.16 5.73
N ILE A 105 -8.32 9.32 4.69
CA ILE A 105 -8.15 9.73 3.30
C ILE A 105 -9.22 10.77 2.90
N ALA A 106 -10.49 10.55 3.29
CA ALA A 106 -11.56 11.50 3.00
C ALA A 106 -11.34 12.86 3.66
N LEU A 107 -10.80 12.90 4.87
CA LEU A 107 -10.44 14.13 5.57
C LEU A 107 -9.30 14.87 4.86
N HIS A 108 -8.25 14.15 4.49
CA HIS A 108 -7.12 14.71 3.74
C HIS A 108 -7.55 15.26 2.36
N ASP A 109 -8.42 14.53 1.63
CA ASP A 109 -8.96 15.00 0.35
C ASP A 109 -9.82 16.25 0.52
N ALA A 110 -10.74 16.26 1.51
CA ALA A 110 -11.58 17.41 1.80
C ALA A 110 -10.76 18.66 2.18
N TRP A 111 -9.75 18.49 3.06
CA TRP A 111 -8.86 19.58 3.46
C TRP A 111 -8.07 20.14 2.28
N SER A 112 -7.53 19.28 1.45
CA SER A 112 -6.75 19.68 0.28
C SER A 112 -7.60 20.40 -0.76
N ARG A 113 -8.82 19.89 -1.04
CA ARG A 113 -9.80 20.56 -1.92
C ARG A 113 -10.24 21.91 -1.37
N PHE A 114 -10.47 22.01 -0.06
CA PHE A 114 -10.81 23.28 0.59
C PHE A 114 -9.70 24.32 0.41
N ASN A 115 -8.44 23.91 0.49
CA ASN A 115 -7.27 24.76 0.25
C ASN A 115 -6.94 24.94 -1.25
N GLN A 116 -7.67 24.34 -2.16
CA GLN A 116 -7.47 24.40 -3.61
C GLN A 116 -6.05 23.98 -4.02
N LYS A 117 -5.52 22.92 -3.39
CA LYS A 117 -4.19 22.38 -3.66
C LYS A 117 -4.25 20.86 -3.83
N PRO A 118 -3.33 20.26 -4.61
CA PRO A 118 -3.11 18.82 -4.56
C PRO A 118 -2.68 18.41 -3.14
N LEU A 119 -3.08 17.21 -2.70
CA LEU A 119 -2.72 16.73 -1.37
C LEU A 119 -1.20 16.69 -1.14
N VAL A 120 -0.42 16.31 -2.14
CA VAL A 120 1.04 16.27 -2.05
C VAL A 120 1.65 17.65 -1.71
N GLU A 121 1.02 18.76 -2.15
CA GLU A 121 1.47 20.12 -1.81
C GLU A 121 1.12 20.51 -0.36
N ILE A 122 0.00 19.98 0.15
CA ILE A 122 -0.37 20.16 1.57
C ILE A 122 0.60 19.41 2.47
N LEU A 123 1.00 18.19 2.07
CA LEU A 123 1.94 17.36 2.82
C LEU A 123 3.40 17.77 2.68
N GLY A 124 3.74 18.59 1.65
CA GLY A 124 5.10 19.05 1.38
C GLY A 124 5.81 18.19 0.35
N ARG A 125 5.55 18.46 -0.95
CA ARG A 125 6.13 17.71 -2.08
C ARG A 125 7.66 17.61 -2.02
N SER A 126 8.17 16.39 -2.05
CA SER A 126 9.60 16.06 -2.12
C SER A 126 10.01 15.47 -3.47
N HIS A 127 9.09 14.77 -4.13
CA HIS A 127 9.34 14.05 -5.37
C HIS A 127 8.28 14.35 -6.42
N GLN A 128 8.62 14.18 -7.71
CA GLN A 128 7.71 14.41 -8.84
C GLN A 128 7.05 13.10 -9.29
N SER A 129 7.82 12.02 -9.31
CA SER A 129 7.36 10.69 -9.75
C SER A 129 8.29 9.61 -9.22
N PHE A 130 7.80 8.37 -9.21
CA PHE A 130 8.59 7.17 -8.94
C PHE A 130 8.19 6.03 -9.88
N LEU A 131 9.12 5.12 -10.17
CA LEU A 131 8.81 3.83 -10.75
C LEU A 131 8.03 3.00 -9.73
N THR A 132 6.91 2.40 -10.15
CA THR A 132 6.20 1.39 -9.38
C THR A 132 6.54 -0.01 -9.89
N SER A 133 6.51 -1.01 -9.01
CA SER A 133 6.48 -2.40 -9.45
C SER A 133 5.09 -2.79 -9.98
N ILE A 134 5.05 -3.90 -10.71
CA ILE A 134 3.84 -4.64 -11.05
C ILE A 134 3.99 -6.05 -10.50
N THR A 135 2.96 -6.56 -9.86
CA THR A 135 3.00 -7.83 -9.13
C THR A 135 2.61 -9.00 -10.03
N ILE A 136 3.40 -10.07 -9.97
CA ILE A 136 3.11 -11.37 -10.58
C ILE A 136 2.84 -12.36 -9.45
N GLY A 137 1.60 -12.88 -9.40
CA GLY A 137 1.17 -13.86 -8.41
C GLY A 137 1.85 -15.23 -8.56
N ILE A 138 1.61 -16.12 -7.60
CA ILE A 138 2.15 -17.49 -7.64
C ILE A 138 1.48 -18.27 -8.78
N LYS A 139 2.27 -18.77 -9.71
CA LYS A 139 1.87 -19.59 -10.86
C LYS A 139 3.05 -20.40 -11.39
N SER A 140 2.85 -21.19 -12.44
CA SER A 140 3.94 -21.94 -13.06
C SER A 140 5.01 -20.99 -13.62
N ILE A 141 6.26 -21.46 -13.70
CA ILE A 141 7.37 -20.68 -14.27
C ILE A 141 7.00 -20.15 -15.68
N GLN A 142 6.41 -21.00 -16.52
CA GLN A 142 6.05 -20.61 -17.89
C GLN A 142 5.02 -19.47 -17.94
N GLU A 143 4.01 -19.51 -17.07
CA GLU A 143 3.00 -18.45 -16.97
C GLU A 143 3.62 -17.16 -16.41
N THR A 144 4.48 -17.27 -15.39
CA THR A 144 5.20 -16.13 -14.82
C THR A 144 6.07 -15.43 -15.86
N LEU A 145 6.83 -16.18 -16.68
CA LEU A 145 7.66 -15.62 -17.74
C LEU A 145 6.83 -14.93 -18.83
N SER A 146 5.70 -15.53 -19.21
CA SER A 146 4.79 -14.94 -20.20
C SER A 146 4.21 -13.60 -19.72
N GLU A 147 3.77 -13.54 -18.47
CA GLU A 147 3.21 -12.33 -17.87
C GLU A 147 4.28 -11.27 -17.62
N ALA A 148 5.49 -11.66 -17.23
CA ALA A 148 6.62 -10.76 -17.07
C ALA A 148 6.96 -10.04 -18.40
N ILE A 149 7.00 -10.79 -19.52
CA ILE A 149 7.24 -10.21 -20.85
C ILE A 149 6.11 -9.25 -21.23
N GLU A 150 4.84 -9.62 -20.99
CA GLU A 150 3.69 -8.73 -21.22
C GLU A 150 3.84 -7.41 -20.44
N TYR A 151 4.22 -7.47 -19.16
CA TYR A 151 4.38 -6.26 -18.34
C TYR A 151 5.55 -5.39 -18.80
N VAL A 152 6.67 -6.00 -19.20
CA VAL A 152 7.81 -5.27 -19.78
C VAL A 152 7.39 -4.58 -21.09
N ASP A 153 6.64 -5.25 -21.96
CA ASP A 153 6.12 -4.68 -23.22
C ASP A 153 5.11 -3.53 -22.95
N ARG A 154 4.40 -3.56 -21.82
CA ARG A 154 3.53 -2.47 -21.35
C ARG A 154 4.30 -1.30 -20.73
N GLY A 155 5.63 -1.38 -20.63
CA GLY A 155 6.51 -0.32 -20.15
C GLY A 155 6.88 -0.41 -18.67
N PHE A 156 6.51 -1.47 -17.93
CA PHE A 156 6.96 -1.67 -16.57
C PHE A 156 8.46 -2.01 -16.54
N ARG A 157 9.16 -1.49 -15.55
CA ARG A 157 10.60 -1.67 -15.37
C ARG A 157 10.97 -2.37 -14.08
N ILE A 158 10.00 -2.64 -13.24
CA ILE A 158 10.13 -3.33 -11.96
C ILE A 158 9.06 -4.41 -11.89
N LEU A 159 9.49 -5.65 -11.71
CA LEU A 159 8.62 -6.81 -11.51
C LEU A 159 8.71 -7.25 -10.06
N LYS A 160 7.57 -7.33 -9.36
CA LYS A 160 7.48 -7.96 -8.05
C LYS A 160 6.93 -9.36 -8.22
N VAL A 161 7.67 -10.37 -7.78
CA VAL A 161 7.32 -11.78 -7.97
C VAL A 161 7.01 -12.41 -6.62
N LYS A 162 5.84 -13.00 -6.50
CA LYS A 162 5.45 -13.74 -5.30
C LYS A 162 6.08 -15.12 -5.30
N THR A 163 6.69 -15.48 -4.16
CA THR A 163 7.44 -16.71 -3.90
C THR A 163 7.06 -17.30 -2.54
N GLY A 164 7.87 -18.19 -1.97
CA GLY A 164 7.70 -18.69 -0.59
C GLY A 164 7.15 -20.10 -0.48
N ALA A 165 6.80 -20.76 -1.60
CA ALA A 165 6.31 -22.12 -1.58
C ALA A 165 7.46 -23.15 -1.56
N SER A 166 8.52 -22.92 -2.34
CA SER A 166 9.69 -23.82 -2.45
C SER A 166 10.92 -23.01 -2.81
N VAL A 167 11.85 -22.87 -1.89
CA VAL A 167 13.07 -22.08 -2.10
C VAL A 167 13.88 -22.52 -3.34
N THR A 168 13.87 -23.81 -3.66
CA THR A 168 14.59 -24.33 -4.84
C THR A 168 13.90 -23.94 -6.15
N GLU A 169 12.56 -24.02 -6.20
CA GLU A 169 11.78 -23.60 -7.35
C GLU A 169 11.79 -22.08 -7.50
N ASP A 170 11.76 -21.35 -6.40
CA ASP A 170 11.84 -19.89 -6.39
C ASP A 170 13.19 -19.40 -6.95
N ILE A 171 14.31 -20.03 -6.59
CA ILE A 171 15.63 -19.72 -7.17
C ILE A 171 15.65 -19.99 -8.68
N GLU A 172 15.08 -21.12 -9.11
CA GLU A 172 14.99 -21.45 -10.54
C GLU A 172 14.12 -20.45 -11.29
N LEU A 173 12.98 -20.07 -10.70
CA LEU A 173 12.09 -19.05 -11.26
C LEU A 173 12.80 -17.72 -11.48
N ILE A 174 13.51 -17.20 -10.46
CA ILE A 174 14.19 -15.89 -10.53
C ILE A 174 15.31 -15.92 -11.59
N ARG A 175 16.08 -17.01 -11.69
CA ARG A 175 17.10 -17.18 -12.75
C ARG A 175 16.50 -17.14 -14.15
N LYS A 176 15.44 -17.92 -14.36
CA LYS A 176 14.75 -17.95 -15.67
C LYS A 176 14.09 -16.61 -15.99
N LEU A 177 13.54 -15.93 -14.97
CA LEU A 177 12.97 -14.60 -15.13
C LEU A 177 14.05 -13.60 -15.59
N ARG A 178 15.21 -13.60 -14.93
CA ARG A 178 16.36 -12.74 -15.32
C ARG A 178 16.81 -13.00 -16.74
N GLU A 179 16.93 -14.28 -17.13
CA GLU A 179 17.25 -14.67 -18.52
C GLU A 179 16.22 -14.13 -19.53
N ALA A 180 14.92 -14.13 -19.16
CA ALA A 180 13.85 -13.71 -20.05
C ALA A 180 13.73 -12.19 -20.19
N VAL A 181 13.89 -11.43 -19.09
CA VAL A 181 13.64 -9.97 -19.08
C VAL A 181 14.91 -9.12 -19.22
N GLY A 182 16.10 -9.73 -19.08
CA GLY A 182 17.40 -9.05 -19.18
C GLY A 182 17.74 -8.18 -17.97
N ASP A 183 18.92 -7.56 -17.99
CA ASP A 183 19.51 -6.88 -16.82
C ASP A 183 18.90 -5.50 -16.51
N ASN A 184 18.17 -4.92 -17.45
CA ASN A 184 17.57 -3.59 -17.31
C ASN A 184 16.26 -3.57 -16.50
N ILE A 185 15.68 -4.73 -16.23
CA ILE A 185 14.46 -4.87 -15.45
C ILE A 185 14.83 -5.21 -14.00
N LEU A 186 14.30 -4.43 -13.06
CA LEU A 186 14.49 -4.69 -11.64
C LEU A 186 13.54 -5.81 -11.19
N ILE A 187 14.03 -6.67 -10.31
CA ILE A 187 13.24 -7.77 -9.74
C ILE A 187 13.17 -7.57 -8.24
N ARG A 188 11.96 -7.56 -7.70
CA ARG A 188 11.62 -7.64 -6.28
C ARG A 188 10.96 -8.96 -6.00
N VAL A 189 11.18 -9.48 -4.82
CA VAL A 189 10.62 -10.76 -4.39
C VAL A 189 9.76 -10.54 -3.16
N ASP A 190 8.56 -11.12 -3.15
CA ASP A 190 7.69 -11.14 -1.98
C ASP A 190 7.49 -12.61 -1.57
N ALA A 191 8.10 -12.98 -0.45
CA ALA A 191 8.04 -14.35 0.06
C ALA A 191 6.81 -14.61 0.94
N ASN A 192 6.03 -13.59 1.26
CA ASN A 192 4.80 -13.65 2.06
C ASN A 192 4.92 -14.61 3.25
N GLN A 193 5.98 -14.45 4.05
CA GLN A 193 6.26 -15.24 5.26
C GLN A 193 6.61 -16.73 4.98
N GLY A 194 6.94 -17.11 3.74
CA GLY A 194 7.09 -18.51 3.32
C GLY A 194 8.45 -19.14 3.64
N TYR A 195 9.44 -18.38 4.12
CA TYR A 195 10.80 -18.89 4.36
C TYR A 195 11.10 -19.08 5.84
N THR A 196 12.08 -19.97 6.10
CA THR A 196 12.86 -19.99 7.34
C THR A 196 14.13 -19.15 7.15
N SER A 197 14.90 -18.90 8.23
CA SER A 197 16.20 -18.22 8.12
C SER A 197 17.18 -18.97 7.21
N GLU A 198 17.16 -20.33 7.24
CA GLU A 198 18.00 -21.15 6.35
C GLU A 198 17.55 -21.02 4.88
N ASN A 199 16.24 -21.02 4.62
CA ASN A 199 15.69 -20.83 3.26
C ASN A 199 16.04 -19.44 2.72
N LEU A 200 15.97 -18.42 3.55
CA LEU A 200 16.34 -17.04 3.17
C LEU A 200 17.83 -16.95 2.78
N VAL A 201 18.72 -17.58 3.56
CA VAL A 201 20.15 -17.66 3.23
C VAL A 201 20.40 -18.45 1.94
N GLN A 202 19.67 -19.56 1.73
CA GLN A 202 19.75 -20.35 0.51
C GLN A 202 19.29 -19.56 -0.70
N PHE A 203 18.15 -18.86 -0.59
CA PHE A 203 17.60 -18.00 -1.65
C PHE A 203 18.57 -16.89 -2.01
N SER A 204 19.05 -16.12 -1.03
CA SER A 204 19.97 -15.00 -1.24
C SER A 204 21.26 -15.47 -1.95
N LYS A 205 21.84 -16.60 -1.54
CA LYS A 205 23.01 -17.19 -2.22
C LYS A 205 22.67 -17.69 -3.63
N GLY A 206 21.50 -18.31 -3.79
CA GLY A 206 21.07 -18.89 -5.06
C GLY A 206 20.76 -17.88 -6.13
N THR A 207 20.41 -16.64 -5.74
CA THR A 207 20.03 -15.52 -6.62
C THR A 207 21.03 -14.36 -6.57
N ALA A 208 22.22 -14.56 -6.00
CA ALA A 208 23.22 -13.49 -5.82
C ALA A 208 23.66 -12.80 -7.12
N THR A 209 23.55 -13.49 -8.27
CA THR A 209 23.89 -12.96 -9.60
C THR A 209 22.69 -12.38 -10.34
N GLU A 210 21.48 -12.52 -9.79
CA GLU A 210 20.25 -12.16 -10.48
C GLU A 210 19.77 -10.73 -10.19
N ASN A 211 20.56 -9.97 -9.41
CA ASN A 211 20.27 -8.57 -9.07
C ASN A 211 18.84 -8.36 -8.55
N VAL A 212 18.44 -9.15 -7.53
CA VAL A 212 17.20 -8.96 -6.78
C VAL A 212 17.36 -7.72 -5.90
N GLU A 213 16.46 -6.74 -6.02
CA GLU A 213 16.54 -5.47 -5.27
C GLU A 213 16.39 -5.69 -3.76
N PHE A 214 15.37 -6.45 -3.38
CA PHE A 214 15.09 -6.84 -1.98
C PHE A 214 14.11 -8.01 -1.92
N ILE A 215 13.97 -8.58 -0.72
CA ILE A 215 13.02 -9.64 -0.40
C ILE A 215 12.04 -9.12 0.64
N GLU A 216 10.74 -9.08 0.30
CA GLU A 216 9.67 -8.65 1.18
C GLU A 216 9.19 -9.81 2.05
N GLN A 217 9.00 -9.54 3.34
CA GLN A 217 8.54 -10.40 4.41
C GLN A 217 8.97 -11.87 4.27
N PRO A 218 10.27 -12.15 4.37
CA PRO A 218 10.77 -13.50 4.15
C PRO A 218 10.30 -14.50 5.21
N LEU A 219 10.26 -14.11 6.49
CA LEU A 219 9.91 -14.95 7.62
C LEU A 219 8.51 -14.62 8.16
N PRO A 220 7.83 -15.60 8.81
CA PRO A 220 6.63 -15.33 9.59
C PRO A 220 6.82 -14.19 10.59
N ASN A 221 5.85 -13.29 10.70
CA ASN A 221 5.93 -12.09 11.56
C ASN A 221 6.05 -12.43 13.06
N ASP A 222 5.56 -13.59 13.49
CA ASP A 222 5.77 -14.11 14.85
C ASP A 222 7.19 -14.66 15.10
N LYS A 223 8.04 -14.68 14.05
CA LYS A 223 9.42 -15.14 14.08
C LYS A 223 10.43 -14.09 13.60
N ASP A 224 10.07 -12.81 13.63
CA ASP A 224 10.97 -11.73 13.22
C ASP A 224 12.34 -11.79 13.90
N SER A 225 12.40 -12.24 15.16
CA SER A 225 13.67 -12.44 15.88
C SER A 225 14.64 -13.40 15.19
N ASP A 226 14.14 -14.33 14.36
CA ASP A 226 15.00 -15.28 13.62
C ASP A 226 15.76 -14.58 12.48
N MET A 227 15.39 -13.35 12.11
CA MET A 227 16.20 -12.50 11.21
C MET A 227 17.61 -12.25 11.78
N MET A 228 17.80 -12.32 13.09
CA MET A 228 19.14 -12.26 13.69
C MET A 228 20.06 -13.44 13.36
N GLN A 229 19.51 -14.52 12.81
CA GLN A 229 20.28 -15.68 12.38
C GLN A 229 20.90 -15.50 10.97
N VAL A 230 20.46 -14.48 10.23
CA VAL A 230 21.00 -14.15 8.90
C VAL A 230 21.96 -12.95 8.98
N SER A 231 22.81 -12.81 7.96
CA SER A 231 23.77 -11.70 7.91
C SER A 231 23.07 -10.33 7.84
N GLU A 232 23.76 -9.31 8.31
CA GLU A 232 23.28 -7.92 8.20
C GLU A 232 22.97 -7.53 6.76
N GLU A 233 23.78 -7.96 5.81
CA GLU A 233 23.57 -7.72 4.37
C GLU A 233 22.20 -8.22 3.91
N ILE A 234 21.78 -9.42 4.33
CA ILE A 234 20.47 -9.98 3.99
C ILE A 234 19.36 -9.18 4.71
N ARG A 235 19.57 -8.79 5.98
CA ARG A 235 18.57 -8.00 6.72
C ARG A 235 18.31 -6.62 6.09
N ILE A 236 19.37 -5.95 5.65
CA ILE A 236 19.27 -4.63 4.99
C ILE A 236 18.52 -4.75 3.66
N GLN A 237 18.62 -5.88 2.96
CA GLN A 237 17.88 -6.19 1.74
C GLN A 237 16.54 -6.89 2.01
N SER A 238 16.03 -6.86 3.23
CA SER A 238 14.71 -7.42 3.57
C SER A 238 13.74 -6.29 3.95
N ALA A 239 12.49 -6.41 3.49
CA ALA A 239 11.42 -5.47 3.81
C ALA A 239 10.41 -6.09 4.80
N ALA A 240 10.01 -5.31 5.81
CA ALA A 240 8.92 -5.66 6.72
C ALA A 240 7.58 -5.26 6.09
N ASP A 241 6.67 -6.23 5.89
CA ASP A 241 5.27 -6.01 5.47
C ASP A 241 4.31 -6.45 6.60
N GLU A 242 4.10 -7.74 6.81
CA GLU A 242 3.20 -8.25 7.82
C GLU A 242 3.71 -8.01 9.26
N SER A 243 4.97 -7.65 9.41
CA SER A 243 5.57 -7.24 10.70
C SER A 243 5.34 -5.76 11.03
N LEU A 244 4.80 -4.96 10.10
CA LEU A 244 4.67 -3.51 10.23
C LEU A 244 3.23 -3.06 9.95
N HIS A 245 2.43 -2.86 10.98
CA HIS A 245 1.05 -2.38 10.86
C HIS A 245 0.86 -0.98 11.42
N HIS A 246 1.44 -0.69 12.57
CA HIS A 246 1.19 0.53 13.33
C HIS A 246 2.47 1.32 13.61
N PRO A 247 2.39 2.59 13.98
CA PRO A 247 3.56 3.36 14.41
C PRO A 247 4.36 2.70 15.54
N ASP A 248 3.68 2.02 16.47
CA ASP A 248 4.34 1.28 17.56
C ASP A 248 5.22 0.13 17.03
N ASP A 249 4.80 -0.56 15.96
CA ASP A 249 5.60 -1.60 15.32
C ASP A 249 6.86 -1.00 14.70
N ALA A 250 6.72 0.15 14.04
CA ALA A 250 7.85 0.86 13.46
C ALA A 250 8.90 1.25 14.52
N GLU A 251 8.47 1.76 15.68
CA GLU A 251 9.37 2.07 16.80
C GLU A 251 10.07 0.81 17.35
N ASN A 252 9.35 -0.30 17.46
CA ASN A 252 9.91 -1.58 17.91
C ASN A 252 10.94 -2.15 16.93
N LEU A 253 10.62 -2.13 15.63
CA LEU A 253 11.49 -2.65 14.56
C LEU A 253 12.70 -1.73 14.29
N ALA A 254 12.64 -0.46 14.69
CA ALA A 254 13.73 0.49 14.59
C ALA A 254 14.83 0.28 15.64
N ALA A 255 14.64 -0.63 16.60
CA ALA A 255 15.67 -0.97 17.57
C ALA A 255 16.89 -1.61 16.89
N GLU A 256 18.09 -1.19 17.29
CA GLU A 256 19.36 -1.77 16.81
C GLU A 256 19.66 -3.12 17.49
N PRO A 257 20.18 -4.11 16.77
CA PRO A 257 20.44 -4.11 15.33
C PRO A 257 19.15 -4.34 14.53
N HIS A 258 18.98 -3.60 13.43
CA HIS A 258 17.78 -3.67 12.60
C HIS A 258 17.54 -5.08 12.05
N LEU A 259 16.28 -5.54 12.15
CA LEU A 259 15.84 -6.81 11.58
C LEU A 259 15.53 -6.69 10.08
N PHE A 260 15.10 -5.48 9.66
CA PHE A 260 14.75 -5.15 8.28
C PHE A 260 15.37 -3.81 7.90
N GLY A 261 15.86 -3.70 6.66
CA GLY A 261 16.39 -2.45 6.12
C GLY A 261 15.35 -1.61 5.37
N ILE A 262 14.14 -2.14 5.18
CA ILE A 262 13.06 -1.51 4.42
C ILE A 262 11.74 -1.70 5.17
N TYR A 263 10.93 -0.63 5.27
CA TYR A 263 9.56 -0.66 5.77
C TYR A 263 8.58 -0.55 4.61
N ASN A 264 7.68 -1.54 4.45
CA ASN A 264 6.57 -1.46 3.51
C ASN A 264 5.33 -0.89 4.18
N ILE A 265 5.06 0.39 3.93
CA ILE A 265 3.88 1.09 4.43
C ILE A 265 2.70 0.83 3.49
N LYS A 266 1.59 0.30 4.04
CA LYS A 266 0.30 0.20 3.35
C LYS A 266 -0.74 0.96 4.15
N LEU A 267 -1.48 1.89 3.51
CA LEU A 267 -2.50 2.70 4.20
C LEU A 267 -3.57 1.84 4.87
N MET A 268 -3.86 0.69 4.29
CA MET A 268 -4.84 -0.27 4.82
C MET A 268 -4.39 -0.95 6.12
N LYS A 269 -3.09 -1.10 6.33
CA LYS A 269 -2.52 -1.62 7.58
C LYS A 269 -2.39 -0.52 8.62
N SER A 270 -1.79 0.60 8.23
CA SER A 270 -1.53 1.72 9.15
C SER A 270 -2.81 2.44 9.60
N GLY A 271 -3.86 2.40 8.78
CA GLY A 271 -5.13 3.08 9.06
C GLY A 271 -5.19 4.50 8.53
N GLY A 272 -4.53 4.78 7.40
CA GLY A 272 -4.57 6.03 6.67
C GLY A 272 -3.24 6.73 6.53
N ILE A 273 -3.28 7.95 6.00
CA ILE A 273 -2.12 8.78 5.70
C ILE A 273 -1.43 9.26 6.99
N TYR A 274 -2.22 9.72 7.96
CA TYR A 274 -1.68 10.26 9.21
C TYR A 274 -0.74 9.26 9.92
N PRO A 275 -1.18 8.04 10.29
CA PRO A 275 -0.30 7.07 10.92
C PRO A 275 0.80 6.54 9.99
N ALA A 276 0.58 6.50 8.68
CA ALA A 276 1.61 6.14 7.71
C ALA A 276 2.79 7.13 7.72
N LEU A 277 2.51 8.43 7.88
CA LEU A 277 3.55 9.45 8.01
C LEU A 277 4.29 9.36 9.35
N GLU A 278 3.64 8.92 10.42
CA GLU A 278 4.32 8.63 11.71
C GLU A 278 5.34 7.47 11.53
N ILE A 279 4.93 6.37 10.86
CA ILE A 279 5.83 5.25 10.50
C ILE A 279 7.00 5.76 9.64
N ALA A 280 6.71 6.57 8.62
CA ALA A 280 7.72 7.12 7.73
C ALA A 280 8.75 8.00 8.46
N ASN A 281 8.30 8.81 9.43
CA ASN A 281 9.19 9.61 10.27
C ASN A 281 10.10 8.75 11.14
N THR A 282 9.60 7.65 11.70
CA THR A 282 10.40 6.69 12.48
C THR A 282 11.46 6.04 11.60
N ALA A 283 11.09 5.53 10.42
CA ALA A 283 12.03 4.94 9.48
C ALA A 283 13.13 5.93 9.07
N HIS A 284 12.75 7.18 8.75
CA HIS A 284 13.71 8.23 8.39
C HIS A 284 14.74 8.51 9.50
N ARG A 285 14.28 8.66 10.75
CA ARG A 285 15.18 8.88 11.89
C ARG A 285 16.13 7.71 12.14
N SER A 286 15.71 6.49 11.79
CA SER A 286 16.47 5.25 12.02
C SER A 286 17.31 4.81 10.81
N GLY A 287 17.30 5.59 9.70
CA GLY A 287 18.06 5.24 8.49
C GLY A 287 17.50 4.04 7.73
N ILE A 288 16.22 3.69 7.93
CA ILE A 288 15.53 2.59 7.27
C ILE A 288 14.85 3.12 6.00
N ASN A 289 15.00 2.41 4.89
CA ASN A 289 14.39 2.77 3.62
C ASN A 289 12.87 2.60 3.66
N LEU A 290 12.15 3.38 2.84
CA LEU A 290 10.70 3.32 2.74
C LEU A 290 10.25 2.78 1.39
N MET A 291 9.36 1.82 1.45
CA MET A 291 8.50 1.36 0.38
C MET A 291 7.06 1.74 0.70
N TRP A 292 6.31 2.19 -0.28
CA TRP A 292 4.86 2.37 -0.18
C TRP A 292 4.19 1.31 -1.03
N GLY A 293 3.50 0.41 -0.36
CA GLY A 293 2.76 -0.68 -0.97
C GLY A 293 1.25 -0.49 -0.89
N CYS A 294 0.54 -1.47 -1.42
CA CYS A 294 -0.92 -1.51 -1.43
C CYS A 294 -1.44 -2.93 -1.26
N MET A 295 -2.75 -3.02 -1.22
CA MET A 295 -3.54 -4.23 -1.50
C MET A 295 -4.28 -4.00 -2.82
N ASP A 296 -5.17 -4.92 -3.20
CA ASP A 296 -6.13 -4.64 -4.29
C ASP A 296 -7.16 -3.66 -3.76
N GLU A 297 -7.04 -2.43 -4.21
CA GLU A 297 -7.79 -1.31 -3.64
C GLU A 297 -8.10 -0.23 -4.67
N SER A 298 -9.17 0.53 -4.40
CA SER A 298 -9.62 1.63 -5.26
C SER A 298 -8.50 2.62 -5.59
N ARG A 299 -8.57 3.17 -6.77
CA ARG A 299 -7.73 4.28 -7.24
C ARG A 299 -7.72 5.48 -6.27
N ILE A 300 -8.72 5.61 -5.40
CA ILE A 300 -8.78 6.64 -4.36
C ILE A 300 -7.63 6.44 -3.36
N SER A 301 -7.54 5.26 -2.77
CA SER A 301 -6.51 4.96 -1.76
C SER A 301 -5.11 4.80 -2.38
N ILE A 302 -5.01 4.26 -3.59
CA ILE A 302 -3.75 4.26 -4.35
C ILE A 302 -3.24 5.69 -4.60
N SER A 303 -4.14 6.61 -5.00
CA SER A 303 -3.77 8.03 -5.15
C SER A 303 -3.33 8.64 -3.82
N ALA A 304 -4.02 8.33 -2.73
CA ALA A 304 -3.67 8.81 -1.39
C ALA A 304 -2.27 8.34 -0.96
N ALA A 305 -1.98 7.05 -1.15
CA ALA A 305 -0.65 6.47 -0.89
C ALA A 305 0.44 7.13 -1.74
N LEU A 306 0.16 7.36 -3.04
CA LEU A 306 1.10 8.04 -3.93
C LEU A 306 1.37 9.50 -3.51
N HIS A 307 0.33 10.26 -3.14
CA HIS A 307 0.51 11.62 -2.63
C HIS A 307 1.39 11.65 -1.36
N ALA A 308 1.18 10.72 -0.43
CA ALA A 308 1.99 10.58 0.78
C ALA A 308 3.43 10.18 0.44
N ALA A 309 3.60 9.21 -0.46
CA ALA A 309 4.91 8.76 -0.93
C ALA A 309 5.72 9.89 -1.58
N LEU A 310 5.09 10.68 -2.45
CA LEU A 310 5.75 11.80 -3.14
C LEU A 310 6.04 12.98 -2.21
N ALA A 311 5.35 13.07 -1.08
CA ALA A 311 5.63 14.08 -0.06
C ALA A 311 6.74 13.65 0.92
N CYS A 312 6.97 12.35 1.09
CA CYS A 312 7.94 11.83 2.03
C CYS A 312 9.37 11.83 1.45
N PRO A 313 10.34 12.58 2.02
CA PRO A 313 11.71 12.62 1.51
C PRO A 313 12.44 11.27 1.57
N ALA A 314 12.05 10.39 2.50
CA ALA A 314 12.67 9.09 2.71
C ALA A 314 12.11 7.99 1.79
N THR A 315 11.14 8.29 0.94
CA THR A 315 10.61 7.32 -0.02
C THR A 315 11.70 6.82 -0.96
N THR A 316 11.86 5.51 -1.03
CA THR A 316 12.83 4.85 -1.89
C THR A 316 12.14 3.96 -2.93
N TYR A 317 11.05 3.29 -2.56
CA TYR A 317 10.37 2.30 -3.38
C TYR A 317 8.86 2.53 -3.46
N LEU A 318 8.25 2.23 -4.62
CA LEU A 318 6.80 2.12 -4.78
C LEU A 318 6.40 0.72 -5.25
N ASP A 319 5.22 0.29 -4.78
CA ASP A 319 4.50 -0.92 -5.16
C ASP A 319 3.00 -0.60 -5.09
N LEU A 320 2.56 0.29 -5.99
CA LEU A 320 1.20 0.86 -5.99
C LEU A 320 0.42 0.46 -7.25
N ASP A 321 0.37 -0.82 -7.51
CA ASP A 321 -0.28 -1.43 -8.68
C ASP A 321 -1.72 -1.92 -8.41
N GLY A 322 -2.16 -2.00 -7.16
CA GLY A 322 -3.40 -2.68 -6.74
C GLY A 322 -4.71 -2.17 -7.37
N SER A 323 -4.71 -1.00 -8.02
CA SER A 323 -5.88 -0.55 -8.79
C SER A 323 -5.78 -0.84 -10.30
N LEU A 324 -4.67 -1.39 -10.78
CA LEU A 324 -4.45 -1.59 -12.21
C LEU A 324 -5.18 -2.81 -12.78
N ASP A 325 -5.48 -3.77 -11.91
CA ASP A 325 -6.24 -4.98 -12.26
C ASP A 325 -7.73 -4.92 -11.87
N LEU A 326 -8.20 -3.76 -11.41
CA LEU A 326 -9.64 -3.54 -11.19
C LEU A 326 -10.36 -3.37 -12.53
N ALA A 327 -11.46 -4.10 -12.71
CA ALA A 327 -12.34 -3.99 -13.88
C ALA A 327 -13.20 -2.71 -13.83
N ARG A 328 -13.50 -2.23 -12.63
CA ARG A 328 -14.25 -1.00 -12.40
C ARG A 328 -13.75 -0.27 -11.15
N ASP A 329 -13.97 1.03 -11.12
CA ASP A 329 -13.76 1.88 -9.94
C ASP A 329 -14.85 2.97 -9.93
N LEU A 330 -14.99 3.70 -8.82
CA LEU A 330 -15.95 4.80 -8.66
C LEU A 330 -15.39 6.13 -9.16
N VAL A 331 -14.10 6.20 -9.46
CA VAL A 331 -13.40 7.42 -9.85
C VAL A 331 -12.52 7.22 -11.07
N THR A 332 -12.21 8.34 -11.71
CA THR A 332 -11.11 8.48 -12.69
C THR A 332 -10.09 9.50 -12.20
N GLY A 333 -8.93 9.58 -12.83
CA GLY A 333 -7.88 10.54 -12.43
C GLY A 333 -7.03 10.02 -11.26
N GLY A 334 -6.66 10.89 -10.35
CA GLY A 334 -5.80 10.61 -9.18
C GLY A 334 -4.33 10.57 -9.53
N PHE A 335 -3.92 9.66 -10.38
CA PHE A 335 -2.54 9.52 -10.83
C PHE A 335 -2.43 9.25 -12.33
N VAL A 336 -1.23 9.44 -12.85
CA VAL A 336 -0.82 9.09 -14.22
C VAL A 336 0.26 8.01 -14.13
N LEU A 337 0.07 6.92 -14.88
CA LEU A 337 1.08 5.88 -15.11
C LEU A 337 1.63 6.06 -16.54
N ALA A 338 2.93 6.29 -16.64
CA ALA A 338 3.63 6.42 -17.92
C ALA A 338 5.02 5.79 -17.82
N ASP A 339 5.32 4.85 -18.71
CA ASP A 339 6.60 4.13 -18.76
C ASP A 339 7.02 3.54 -17.39
N GLY A 340 6.07 3.01 -16.63
CA GLY A 340 6.27 2.47 -15.29
C GLY A 340 6.34 3.52 -14.17
N TYR A 341 6.34 4.82 -14.49
CA TYR A 341 6.35 5.90 -13.50
C TYR A 341 4.93 6.29 -13.08
N LEU A 342 4.72 6.41 -11.78
CA LEU A 342 3.54 7.04 -11.20
C LEU A 342 3.84 8.49 -10.84
N SER A 343 2.91 9.38 -11.18
CA SER A 343 2.92 10.80 -10.83
C SER A 343 1.52 11.30 -10.55
N VAL A 344 1.40 12.41 -9.83
CA VAL A 344 0.11 13.06 -9.55
C VAL A 344 0.00 14.38 -10.33
N SER A 345 -1.25 14.74 -10.69
CA SER A 345 -1.54 15.99 -11.37
C SER A 345 -1.62 17.17 -10.38
N ASP A 346 -1.74 18.40 -10.93
CA ASP A 346 -1.98 19.62 -10.12
C ASP A 346 -3.46 19.78 -9.71
N ALA A 347 -4.30 18.78 -9.91
CA ALA A 347 -5.70 18.83 -9.50
C ALA A 347 -5.84 18.82 -7.97
N HIS A 348 -6.82 19.56 -7.45
CA HIS A 348 -7.04 19.69 -6.01
C HIS A 348 -7.39 18.35 -5.35
N GLY A 349 -7.02 18.19 -4.09
CA GLY A 349 -7.23 16.96 -3.32
C GLY A 349 -6.36 15.82 -3.85
N LEU A 350 -6.96 14.65 -3.96
CA LEU A 350 -6.35 13.45 -4.56
C LEU A 350 -6.30 13.49 -6.11
N GLY A 351 -6.87 14.53 -6.75
CA GLY A 351 -6.96 14.60 -8.20
C GLY A 351 -7.98 13.64 -8.82
N VAL A 352 -8.78 12.96 -8.02
CA VAL A 352 -9.83 12.04 -8.49
C VAL A 352 -11.12 12.77 -8.86
N LYS A 353 -11.84 12.20 -9.84
CA LYS A 353 -13.17 12.65 -10.30
C LYS A 353 -14.15 11.50 -10.18
N LEU A 354 -15.26 11.71 -9.52
CA LEU A 354 -16.35 10.73 -9.45
C LEU A 354 -16.90 10.43 -10.84
N ILE A 355 -17.10 9.14 -11.17
CA ILE A 355 -17.76 8.71 -12.41
C ILE A 355 -19.24 8.98 -12.32
N GLU A 356 -19.85 8.71 -11.15
CA GLU A 356 -21.25 8.99 -10.86
C GLU A 356 -21.39 9.94 -9.68
N LYS A 357 -22.48 10.73 -9.65
CA LYS A 357 -22.75 11.59 -8.50
C LYS A 357 -23.12 10.74 -7.29
N VAL A 358 -22.36 10.86 -6.23
CA VAL A 358 -22.78 10.36 -4.92
C VAL A 358 -23.99 11.20 -4.48
N THR A 359 -25.16 10.58 -4.40
CA THR A 359 -26.36 11.26 -3.91
C THR A 359 -26.21 11.47 -2.40
N VAL A 360 -26.06 12.72 -2.01
CA VAL A 360 -25.89 13.16 -0.60
C VAL A 360 -27.22 13.19 0.11
#